data_5ac1f0afa633f7498bbdd5912f78c74f
#
_entry.id   5ac1f0afa633f7498bbdd5912f78c74f
#
_cell.length_a   1.000
_cell.length_b   1.000
_cell.length_c   1.000
_cell.angle_alpha   90.00
_cell.angle_beta   90.00
_cell.angle_gamma   90.00
#
_symmetry.space_group_name_H-M   'P 1'
#
loop_
_entity.id
_entity.type
_entity.pdbx_description
1 polymer ?
#
loop_
_entity_poly.entity_id
_entity_poly.type
_entity_poly.pdbx_seq_one_letter_code
_entity_poly.pdbx_strand_id
1 'polypeptide(L)'
;MPRKALLLKSLSRGKVRASFNKYNLFNLYKKSQIDLRTKTLYQQKWSSKQETRAYHGEHLTESRWQSTFSPRLTSVAQLDASLKGGDVAPTPILMQTYAVLEKRLEFALFRAMFASSVRQARQFILHGNVYVNGVTMKHPGYPLKAGDMFSVRPDKVLEALGARKPSLEQALAIDKQQIRMWNKYVTEARNNPREAWQGKIKQLQSMQASHPERQVFVELINHNNKQLDEKKLAVLKSTDKESLLCKVLAAAREHDGEKSISAATFRTASYGDAELAKALFEIYKTLEKSEALKILQDKTAEEQAKIILDSAAPEVSDAMKKKLRTTTSELGALMQQHDAAIRAFYDGKKGDPATLEMPYDSEWVESLRLHPQLKTKELLEDPAAAQKAVNLPWQKWPYGRQNPNKPYFTPWKPRPFLAPFAILPHHIEVSFKACHAIYLRDPVARPGHSEVISPFPLPVHERAYMYYLRKGQ
;
A
#
# COMPACT_ATOMS: atom_id res chain seq x y z
N MET A 1 29.18 -17.67 19.29
CA MET A 1 27.96 -17.56 18.48
C MET A 1 27.17 -18.84 18.57
N PRO A 2 25.84 -18.84 18.71
CA PRO A 2 25.07 -20.07 18.67
C PRO A 2 25.15 -20.66 17.26
N ARG A 3 25.51 -21.93 17.16
CA ARG A 3 25.63 -22.66 15.90
C ARG A 3 24.27 -22.71 15.19
N LYS A 4 24.21 -22.48 13.86
CA LYS A 4 22.96 -22.52 13.06
C LYS A 4 22.16 -23.82 13.27
N ALA A 5 22.82 -24.96 13.49
CA ALA A 5 22.18 -26.22 13.78
C ALA A 5 21.36 -26.23 15.10
N LEU A 6 21.69 -25.39 16.08
CA LEU A 6 20.93 -25.27 17.32
C LEU A 6 19.59 -24.51 17.13
N LEU A 7 19.48 -23.64 16.14
CA LEU A 7 18.23 -22.94 15.81
C LEU A 7 17.16 -23.91 15.29
N LEU A 8 17.52 -24.87 14.45
CA LEU A 8 16.59 -25.89 13.93
C LEU A 8 16.24 -26.96 15.00
N LYS A 9 17.21 -27.39 15.81
CA LYS A 9 16.93 -28.25 16.94
C LYS A 9 16.11 -27.59 18.03
N SER A 10 16.18 -26.26 18.16
CA SER A 10 15.40 -25.51 19.13
C SER A 10 13.91 -25.41 18.77
N LEU A 11 13.52 -25.65 17.52
CA LEU A 11 12.10 -25.75 17.13
C LEU A 11 11.36 -26.90 17.80
N SER A 12 12.07 -27.98 18.13
CA SER A 12 11.50 -29.16 18.81
C SER A 12 11.74 -29.19 20.32
N ARG A 13 12.82 -28.56 20.78
CA ARG A 13 13.27 -28.55 22.19
C ARG A 13 13.49 -27.17 22.75
N GLY A 14 13.17 -26.11 21.99
CA GLY A 14 13.37 -24.72 22.38
C GLY A 14 12.53 -24.35 23.59
N LYS A 15 13.04 -23.43 24.39
CA LYS A 15 12.32 -22.82 25.50
C LYS A 15 11.63 -21.54 25.00
N VAL A 16 10.50 -21.19 25.61
CA VAL A 16 9.83 -19.92 25.37
C VAL A 16 10.68 -18.81 25.95
N ARG A 17 10.99 -17.78 25.14
CA ARG A 17 11.86 -16.66 25.51
C ARG A 17 11.15 -15.32 25.34
N ALA A 18 11.60 -14.31 26.07
CA ALA A 18 11.14 -12.92 25.90
C ALA A 18 11.75 -12.30 24.62
N SER A 19 11.20 -12.66 23.46
CA SER A 19 11.70 -12.24 22.15
C SER A 19 10.59 -12.30 21.10
N PHE A 20 10.57 -11.34 20.18
CA PHE A 20 9.66 -11.27 19.03
C PHE A 20 10.14 -12.12 17.83
N ASN A 21 10.95 -13.13 18.07
CA ASN A 21 11.41 -14.00 17.02
C ASN A 21 10.28 -14.95 16.58
N LYS A 22 10.08 -15.13 15.26
CA LYS A 22 9.09 -16.05 14.69
C LYS A 22 9.20 -17.49 15.23
N TYR A 23 10.41 -17.96 15.53
CA TYR A 23 10.63 -19.30 16.09
C TYR A 23 10.09 -19.43 17.52
N ASN A 24 9.96 -18.34 18.26
CA ASN A 24 9.37 -18.34 19.59
C ASN A 24 7.87 -18.64 19.56
N LEU A 25 7.17 -18.31 18.47
CA LEU A 25 5.75 -18.66 18.26
C LEU A 25 5.55 -20.19 18.25
N PHE A 26 6.44 -20.94 17.60
CA PHE A 26 6.38 -22.38 17.59
C PHE A 26 6.64 -22.97 18.99
N ASN A 27 7.53 -22.38 19.75
CA ASN A 27 7.78 -22.77 21.13
C ASN A 27 6.59 -22.48 22.04
N LEU A 28 5.94 -21.32 21.88
CA LEU A 28 4.69 -20.96 22.57
C LEU A 28 3.60 -21.99 22.28
N TYR A 29 3.38 -22.32 21.01
CA TYR A 29 2.34 -23.28 20.61
C TYR A 29 2.59 -24.67 21.17
N LYS A 30 3.85 -25.17 21.12
CA LYS A 30 4.19 -26.54 21.55
C LYS A 30 4.34 -26.69 23.06
N LYS A 31 4.71 -25.63 23.79
CA LYS A 31 5.11 -25.70 25.20
C LYS A 31 4.26 -24.86 26.16
N SER A 32 3.12 -24.34 25.68
CA SER A 32 2.19 -23.59 26.54
C SER A 32 1.66 -24.41 27.70
N GLN A 33 1.66 -25.73 27.58
CA GLN A 33 1.24 -26.65 28.66
C GLN A 33 2.40 -27.54 29.07
N ILE A 34 2.85 -27.36 30.30
CA ILE A 34 3.83 -28.26 30.93
C ILE A 34 3.03 -29.37 31.59
N ASP A 35 3.27 -30.61 31.15
CA ASP A 35 2.66 -31.75 31.80
C ASP A 35 3.31 -32.00 33.18
N LEU A 36 2.50 -31.80 34.20
CA LEU A 36 2.90 -31.97 35.60
C LEU A 36 2.39 -33.27 36.20
N ARG A 37 1.47 -34.01 35.54
CA ARG A 37 0.72 -35.13 36.11
C ARG A 37 1.58 -36.35 36.47
N THR A 38 2.56 -36.65 35.62
CA THR A 38 3.40 -37.85 35.76
C THR A 38 4.70 -37.61 36.54
N LYS A 39 4.90 -36.39 37.07
CA LYS A 39 6.16 -35.98 37.71
C LYS A 39 6.02 -35.89 39.22
N THR A 40 7.09 -36.24 39.92
CA THR A 40 7.20 -35.99 41.36
C THR A 40 7.18 -34.49 41.65
N LEU A 41 6.80 -34.08 42.85
CA LEU A 41 6.74 -32.67 43.24
C LEU A 41 8.05 -31.94 43.01
N TYR A 42 9.20 -32.58 43.30
CA TYR A 42 10.50 -31.99 43.01
C TYR A 42 10.73 -31.78 41.51
N GLN A 43 10.41 -32.77 40.69
CA GLN A 43 10.52 -32.63 39.23
C GLN A 43 9.59 -31.57 38.66
N GLN A 44 8.37 -31.41 39.24
CA GLN A 44 7.43 -30.35 38.86
C GLN A 44 8.04 -28.98 39.17
N LYS A 45 8.53 -28.75 40.38
CA LYS A 45 9.20 -27.52 40.80
C LYS A 45 10.40 -27.20 39.90
N TRP A 46 11.25 -28.18 39.64
CA TRP A 46 12.43 -28.02 38.81
C TRP A 46 12.09 -27.69 37.36
N SER A 47 11.16 -28.42 36.73
CA SER A 47 10.71 -28.18 35.37
C SER A 47 10.04 -26.79 35.23
N SER A 48 9.18 -26.42 36.17
CA SER A 48 8.51 -25.12 36.19
C SER A 48 9.49 -23.96 36.35
N LYS A 49 10.47 -24.09 37.25
CA LYS A 49 11.57 -23.15 37.38
C LYS A 49 12.35 -23.00 36.08
N GLN A 50 12.75 -24.09 35.42
CA GLN A 50 13.52 -24.03 34.20
C GLN A 50 12.77 -23.32 33.05
N GLU A 51 11.49 -23.61 32.87
CA GLU A 51 10.71 -23.02 31.77
C GLU A 51 10.37 -21.56 32.05
N THR A 52 9.94 -21.21 33.27
CA THR A 52 9.63 -19.82 33.62
C THR A 52 10.86 -18.92 33.59
N ARG A 53 12.02 -19.39 34.05
CA ARG A 53 13.28 -18.66 34.01
C ARG A 53 13.82 -18.46 32.58
N ALA A 54 13.49 -19.34 31.66
CA ALA A 54 13.85 -19.15 30.26
C ALA A 54 13.14 -17.94 29.62
N TYR A 55 11.96 -17.60 30.10
CA TYR A 55 11.22 -16.40 29.69
C TYR A 55 11.56 -15.21 30.60
N HIS A 56 11.43 -15.35 31.90
CA HIS A 56 11.67 -14.30 32.89
C HIS A 56 13.14 -14.32 33.35
N GLY A 57 13.92 -13.35 32.89
CA GLY A 57 15.30 -13.17 33.31
C GLY A 57 16.31 -14.18 32.77
N GLU A 58 16.15 -14.65 31.54
CA GLU A 58 17.06 -15.61 30.88
C GLU A 58 18.56 -15.24 30.97
N HIS A 59 18.86 -13.95 30.91
CA HIS A 59 20.22 -13.40 30.92
C HIS A 59 20.81 -13.24 32.33
N LEU A 60 20.01 -13.42 33.39
CA LEU A 60 20.47 -13.33 34.77
C LEU A 60 21.02 -14.70 35.22
N THR A 61 22.14 -14.69 35.94
CA THR A 61 22.63 -15.88 36.61
C THR A 61 21.68 -16.28 37.74
N GLU A 62 21.68 -17.54 38.11
CA GLU A 62 20.77 -18.06 39.12
C GLU A 62 21.00 -17.41 40.50
N SER A 63 22.26 -17.20 40.90
CA SER A 63 22.61 -16.49 42.15
C SER A 63 22.11 -15.07 42.17
N ARG A 64 22.26 -14.33 41.08
CA ARG A 64 21.74 -12.96 40.97
C ARG A 64 20.20 -12.91 41.01
N TRP A 65 19.53 -13.87 40.41
CA TRP A 65 18.09 -13.97 40.50
C TRP A 65 17.64 -14.29 41.94
N GLN A 66 18.29 -15.25 42.63
CA GLN A 66 17.97 -15.58 44.03
C GLN A 66 18.15 -14.39 44.98
N SER A 67 19.19 -13.57 44.76
CA SER A 67 19.39 -12.35 45.57
C SER A 67 18.36 -11.25 45.24
N THR A 68 17.74 -11.28 44.07
CA THR A 68 16.72 -10.31 43.64
C THR A 68 15.29 -10.76 43.99
N PHE A 69 15.09 -12.06 44.14
CA PHE A 69 13.78 -12.65 44.43
C PHE A 69 13.19 -12.09 45.72
N SER A 70 11.93 -11.67 45.66
CA SER A 70 11.17 -11.23 46.85
C SER A 70 10.02 -12.21 47.11
N PRO A 71 9.93 -12.80 48.31
CA PRO A 71 8.82 -13.66 48.67
C PRO A 71 7.52 -12.89 48.90
N ARG A 72 7.59 -11.56 49.10
CA ARG A 72 6.40 -10.71 49.27
C ARG A 72 5.83 -10.35 47.89
N LEU A 73 4.62 -10.84 47.61
CA LEU A 73 3.91 -10.59 46.37
C LEU A 73 2.83 -9.56 46.58
N THR A 74 2.68 -8.62 45.63
CA THR A 74 1.73 -7.51 45.73
C THR A 74 0.43 -7.86 44.99
N SER A 75 -0.70 -7.59 45.64
CA SER A 75 -2.03 -7.75 45.03
C SER A 75 -2.93 -6.58 45.45
N VAL A 76 -3.97 -6.35 44.64
CA VAL A 76 -5.02 -5.39 44.99
C VAL A 76 -6.13 -6.12 45.73
N ALA A 77 -6.50 -5.65 46.90
CA ALA A 77 -7.65 -6.14 47.66
C ALA A 77 -8.95 -5.81 46.91
N GLN A 78 -9.88 -6.76 46.88
CA GLN A 78 -11.23 -6.52 46.39
C GLN A 78 -12.04 -5.87 47.50
N LEU A 79 -12.32 -4.58 47.37
CA LEU A 79 -13.03 -3.86 48.42
C LEU A 79 -14.55 -4.05 48.38
N ASP A 80 -15.17 -4.36 47.25
CA ASP A 80 -16.66 -4.35 47.13
C ASP A 80 -17.25 -5.40 46.20
N ALA A 81 -16.78 -6.64 46.28
CA ALA A 81 -17.35 -7.75 45.50
C ALA A 81 -18.82 -8.03 45.86
N SER A 82 -19.23 -7.76 47.10
CA SER A 82 -20.58 -8.00 47.61
C SER A 82 -21.65 -7.07 47.03
N LEU A 83 -21.30 -5.85 46.65
CA LEU A 83 -22.25 -4.84 46.18
C LEU A 83 -22.67 -5.06 44.74
N LYS A 84 -21.88 -5.77 43.91
CA LYS A 84 -22.17 -6.06 42.50
C LYS A 84 -22.85 -7.40 42.26
N GLY A 85 -23.00 -8.25 43.26
CA GLY A 85 -23.75 -9.52 43.19
C GLY A 85 -23.21 -10.56 42.18
N GLY A 86 -21.95 -10.45 41.70
CA GLY A 86 -21.34 -11.34 40.77
C GLY A 86 -20.22 -12.21 41.36
N ASP A 87 -19.99 -13.39 40.84
CA ASP A 87 -18.84 -14.22 41.19
C ASP A 87 -17.54 -13.51 40.80
N VAL A 88 -16.71 -13.25 41.77
CA VAL A 88 -15.42 -12.61 41.57
C VAL A 88 -14.34 -13.66 41.30
N ALA A 89 -13.67 -13.55 40.17
CA ALA A 89 -12.58 -14.47 39.82
C ALA A 89 -11.43 -14.39 40.87
N PRO A 90 -10.83 -15.52 41.26
CA PRO A 90 -9.73 -15.55 42.22
C PRO A 90 -8.52 -14.75 41.72
N THR A 91 -7.85 -14.03 42.66
CA THR A 91 -6.66 -13.23 42.32
C THR A 91 -5.44 -14.13 42.17
N PRO A 92 -4.79 -14.20 40.98
CA PRO A 92 -3.65 -15.07 40.75
C PRO A 92 -2.34 -14.48 41.30
N ILE A 93 -2.20 -14.38 42.63
CA ILE A 93 -1.06 -13.75 43.29
C ILE A 93 0.27 -14.38 42.93
N LEU A 94 0.33 -15.69 42.76
CA LEU A 94 1.59 -16.42 42.46
C LEU A 94 2.11 -16.17 41.05
N MET A 95 1.31 -15.60 40.14
CA MET A 95 1.83 -15.11 38.86
C MET A 95 2.77 -13.90 39.03
N GLN A 96 2.73 -13.21 40.19
CA GLN A 96 3.64 -12.11 40.53
C GLN A 96 5.06 -12.56 40.90
N THR A 97 5.38 -13.85 40.86
CA THR A 97 6.71 -14.39 41.22
C THR A 97 7.87 -13.63 40.57
N TYR A 98 7.69 -13.13 39.36
CA TYR A 98 8.71 -12.40 38.60
C TYR A 98 8.45 -10.89 38.48
N ALA A 99 7.55 -10.34 39.26
CA ALA A 99 7.19 -8.90 39.22
C ALA A 99 8.40 -7.98 39.44
N VAL A 100 9.33 -8.41 40.30
CA VAL A 100 10.56 -7.66 40.59
C VAL A 100 11.42 -7.43 39.31
N LEU A 101 11.31 -8.30 38.32
CA LEU A 101 12.05 -8.12 37.06
C LEU A 101 11.43 -7.06 36.15
N GLU A 102 10.12 -6.85 36.22
CA GLU A 102 9.41 -5.91 35.34
C GLU A 102 9.81 -4.45 35.59
N LYS A 103 10.25 -4.11 36.80
CA LYS A 103 10.75 -2.76 37.12
C LYS A 103 12.18 -2.49 36.60
N ARG A 104 12.90 -3.50 36.13
CA ARG A 104 14.24 -3.31 35.55
C ARG A 104 14.10 -2.67 34.16
N LEU A 105 14.93 -1.66 33.88
CA LEU A 105 14.90 -0.91 32.64
C LEU A 105 14.91 -1.77 31.37
N GLU A 106 15.72 -2.86 31.38
CA GLU A 106 15.82 -3.80 30.25
C GLU A 106 14.49 -4.53 29.94
N PHE A 107 13.71 -4.86 30.98
CA PHE A 107 12.40 -5.47 30.83
C PHE A 107 11.35 -4.43 30.43
N ALA A 108 11.37 -3.27 31.03
CA ALA A 108 10.46 -2.17 30.71
C ALA A 108 10.56 -1.77 29.22
N LEU A 109 11.77 -1.68 28.68
CA LEU A 109 11.99 -1.43 27.25
C LEU A 109 11.42 -2.51 26.33
N PHE A 110 11.54 -3.78 26.73
CA PHE A 110 10.96 -4.88 25.98
C PHE A 110 9.43 -4.86 26.06
N ARG A 111 8.85 -4.60 27.23
CA ARG A 111 7.40 -4.49 27.43
C ARG A 111 6.80 -3.30 26.71
N ALA A 112 7.52 -2.17 26.66
CA ALA A 112 7.13 -1.00 25.86
C ALA A 112 7.26 -1.23 24.36
N MET A 113 7.71 -2.42 23.90
CA MET A 113 7.94 -2.77 22.49
C MET A 113 9.00 -1.91 21.81
N PHE A 114 9.90 -1.26 22.53
CA PHE A 114 11.01 -0.52 21.94
C PHE A 114 12.19 -1.41 21.54
N ALA A 115 12.21 -2.65 21.99
CA ALA A 115 13.21 -3.63 21.64
C ALA A 115 12.56 -4.97 21.28
N SER A 116 13.14 -5.72 20.37
CA SER A 116 12.61 -7.03 19.93
C SER A 116 12.90 -8.17 20.90
N SER A 117 13.73 -7.95 21.90
CA SER A 117 14.05 -8.91 22.95
C SER A 117 14.70 -8.19 24.12
N VAL A 118 14.65 -8.80 25.32
CA VAL A 118 15.35 -8.28 26.50
C VAL A 118 16.86 -8.16 26.27
N ARG A 119 17.45 -9.09 25.50
CA ARG A 119 18.88 -9.02 25.14
C ARG A 119 19.19 -7.82 24.25
N GLN A 120 18.31 -7.48 23.30
CA GLN A 120 18.47 -6.30 22.47
C GLN A 120 18.26 -5.00 23.28
N ALA A 121 17.28 -4.99 24.16
CA ALA A 121 17.07 -3.87 25.10
C ALA A 121 18.33 -3.60 25.93
N ARG A 122 18.93 -4.66 26.47
CA ARG A 122 20.19 -4.58 27.20
C ARG A 122 21.33 -3.98 26.36
N GLN A 123 21.42 -4.38 25.09
CA GLN A 123 22.43 -3.83 24.19
C GLN A 123 22.19 -2.35 23.91
N PHE A 124 20.95 -1.92 23.70
CA PHE A 124 20.63 -0.49 23.52
C PHE A 124 21.02 0.36 24.72
N ILE A 125 20.79 -0.15 25.94
CA ILE A 125 21.19 0.53 27.19
C ILE A 125 22.71 0.65 27.28
N LEU A 126 23.44 -0.45 27.09
CA LEU A 126 24.92 -0.47 27.17
C LEU A 126 25.55 0.47 26.14
N HIS A 127 24.94 0.63 24.98
CA HIS A 127 25.41 1.53 23.92
C HIS A 127 24.97 2.99 24.12
N GLY A 128 24.29 3.33 25.24
CA GLY A 128 23.88 4.69 25.56
C GLY A 128 22.78 5.27 24.65
N ASN A 129 21.92 4.40 24.10
CA ASN A 129 20.80 4.81 23.25
C ASN A 129 19.48 4.98 24.01
N VAL A 130 19.53 4.87 25.34
CA VAL A 130 18.39 4.94 26.25
C VAL A 130 18.60 6.06 27.24
N TYR A 131 17.55 6.83 27.49
CA TYR A 131 17.55 7.93 28.43
C TYR A 131 16.49 7.67 29.50
N VAL A 132 16.81 8.00 30.74
CA VAL A 132 15.86 7.99 31.86
C VAL A 132 15.81 9.42 32.43
N ASN A 133 14.64 10.01 32.46
CA ASN A 133 14.45 11.41 32.88
C ASN A 133 15.40 12.39 32.16
N GLY A 134 15.66 12.16 30.87
CA GLY A 134 16.56 12.97 30.05
C GLY A 134 18.05 12.65 30.17
N VAL A 135 18.46 11.81 31.12
CA VAL A 135 19.86 11.41 31.34
C VAL A 135 20.16 10.07 30.68
N THR A 136 21.29 9.97 29.98
CA THR A 136 21.72 8.71 29.35
C THR A 136 22.00 7.64 30.40
N MET A 137 21.29 6.52 30.28
CA MET A 137 21.43 5.38 31.21
C MET A 137 22.22 4.25 30.54
N LYS A 138 23.30 3.80 31.19
CA LYS A 138 24.12 2.67 30.71
C LYS A 138 23.97 1.39 31.54
N HIS A 139 23.14 1.41 32.58
CA HIS A 139 22.95 0.28 33.49
C HIS A 139 21.66 -0.47 33.17
N PRO A 140 21.70 -1.68 32.54
CA PRO A 140 20.50 -2.43 32.18
C PRO A 140 19.61 -2.83 33.35
N GLY A 141 20.25 -3.05 34.49
CA GLY A 141 19.56 -3.45 35.71
C GLY A 141 18.99 -2.29 36.54
N TYR A 142 19.01 -1.07 36.03
CA TYR A 142 18.47 0.09 36.74
C TYR A 142 17.00 -0.14 37.11
N PRO A 143 16.64 -0.05 38.43
CA PRO A 143 15.26 -0.21 38.84
C PRO A 143 14.52 1.10 38.61
N LEU A 144 13.51 1.07 37.79
CA LEU A 144 12.62 2.21 37.54
C LEU A 144 11.76 2.48 38.81
N LYS A 145 11.52 3.75 39.06
CA LYS A 145 10.59 4.23 40.09
C LYS A 145 9.29 4.68 39.43
N ALA A 146 8.21 4.69 40.21
CA ALA A 146 6.95 5.25 39.74
C ALA A 146 7.13 6.71 39.31
N GLY A 147 6.66 7.05 38.12
CA GLY A 147 6.82 8.36 37.49
C GLY A 147 8.08 8.53 36.63
N ASP A 148 9.02 7.57 36.64
CA ASP A 148 10.19 7.66 35.74
C ASP A 148 9.79 7.58 34.30
N MET A 149 10.24 8.55 33.48
CA MET A 149 10.11 8.56 32.04
C MET A 149 11.38 8.00 31.41
N PHE A 150 11.22 7.02 30.53
CA PHE A 150 12.33 6.51 29.75
C PHE A 150 12.06 6.61 28.25
N SER A 151 13.11 6.88 27.49
CA SER A 151 13.04 7.05 26.05
C SER A 151 14.17 6.33 25.34
N VAL A 152 13.93 6.01 24.08
CA VAL A 152 14.91 5.33 23.21
C VAL A 152 15.07 6.14 21.93
N ARG A 153 16.27 6.15 21.37
CA ARG A 153 16.52 6.76 20.07
C ARG A 153 15.59 6.16 19.02
N PRO A 154 14.82 6.96 18.26
CA PRO A 154 13.85 6.45 17.28
C PRO A 154 14.45 5.48 16.25
N ASP A 155 15.68 5.73 15.79
CA ASP A 155 16.39 4.84 14.86
C ASP A 155 16.56 3.42 15.42
N LYS A 156 16.79 3.30 16.74
CA LYS A 156 16.97 2.00 17.40
C LYS A 156 15.63 1.25 17.57
N VAL A 157 14.55 1.98 17.81
CA VAL A 157 13.20 1.39 17.83
C VAL A 157 12.83 0.89 16.45
N LEU A 158 13.10 1.67 15.39
CA LEU A 158 12.87 1.26 14.00
C LEU A 158 13.72 0.03 13.61
N GLU A 159 14.99 -0.03 14.06
CA GLU A 159 15.85 -1.21 13.90
C GLU A 159 15.28 -2.46 14.57
N ALA A 160 14.74 -2.31 15.77
CA ALA A 160 14.18 -3.42 16.55
C ALA A 160 12.90 -3.99 15.94
N LEU A 161 11.98 -3.13 15.54
CA LEU A 161 10.64 -3.47 15.06
C LEU A 161 10.54 -3.54 13.54
N GLY A 162 11.49 -2.94 12.82
CA GLY A 162 11.53 -2.91 11.37
C GLY A 162 11.98 -4.22 10.74
N ALA A 163 11.56 -4.44 9.51
CA ALA A 163 12.06 -5.54 8.69
C ALA A 163 13.55 -5.32 8.38
N ARG A 164 14.34 -6.38 8.46
CA ARG A 164 15.75 -6.34 8.09
C ARG A 164 15.90 -6.26 6.57
N LYS A 165 16.89 -5.51 6.11
CA LYS A 165 17.26 -5.52 4.70
C LYS A 165 17.82 -6.89 4.30
N PRO A 166 17.48 -7.39 3.10
CA PRO A 166 18.19 -8.51 2.51
C PRO A 166 19.65 -8.13 2.19
N SER A 167 20.51 -9.14 2.01
CA SER A 167 21.84 -8.91 1.42
C SER A 167 21.69 -8.37 -0.01
N LEU A 168 22.75 -7.69 -0.54
CA LEU A 168 22.71 -7.14 -1.90
C LEU A 168 22.39 -8.21 -2.94
N GLU A 169 22.98 -9.41 -2.82
CA GLU A 169 22.70 -10.55 -3.70
C GLU A 169 21.24 -10.98 -3.67
N GLN A 170 20.67 -11.10 -2.45
CA GLN A 170 19.26 -11.45 -2.29
C GLN A 170 18.33 -10.37 -2.84
N ALA A 171 18.68 -9.10 -2.65
CA ALA A 171 17.93 -7.98 -3.21
C ALA A 171 17.93 -8.01 -4.74
N LEU A 172 19.11 -8.20 -5.37
CA LEU A 172 19.23 -8.31 -6.81
C LEU A 172 18.52 -9.55 -7.38
N ALA A 173 18.50 -10.67 -6.66
CA ALA A 173 17.74 -11.86 -7.07
C ALA A 173 16.21 -11.59 -7.09
N ILE A 174 15.69 -10.90 -6.07
CA ILE A 174 14.29 -10.47 -6.01
C ILE A 174 14.00 -9.49 -7.15
N ASP A 175 14.88 -8.51 -7.36
CA ASP A 175 14.74 -7.53 -8.41
C ASP A 175 14.70 -8.18 -9.81
N LYS A 176 15.56 -9.14 -10.08
CA LYS A 176 15.54 -9.93 -11.33
C LYS A 176 14.22 -10.66 -11.53
N GLN A 177 13.67 -11.24 -10.46
CA GLN A 177 12.37 -11.89 -10.54
C GLN A 177 11.25 -10.88 -10.86
N GLN A 178 11.28 -9.72 -10.22
CA GLN A 178 10.29 -8.66 -10.47
C GLN A 178 10.38 -8.12 -11.91
N ILE A 179 11.60 -7.92 -12.43
CA ILE A 179 11.82 -7.49 -13.81
C ILE A 179 11.30 -8.53 -14.81
N ARG A 180 11.54 -9.82 -14.54
CA ARG A 180 10.99 -10.90 -15.40
C ARG A 180 9.46 -10.86 -15.42
N MET A 181 8.82 -10.70 -14.26
CA MET A 181 7.36 -10.59 -14.19
C MET A 181 6.85 -9.35 -14.92
N TRP A 182 7.54 -8.23 -14.77
CA TRP A 182 7.20 -7.00 -15.49
C TRP A 182 7.32 -7.17 -17.02
N ASN A 183 8.45 -7.66 -17.47
CA ASN A 183 8.67 -7.85 -18.90
C ASN A 183 7.66 -8.84 -19.50
N LYS A 184 7.30 -9.89 -18.77
CA LYS A 184 6.23 -10.81 -19.17
C LYS A 184 4.90 -10.08 -19.28
N TYR A 185 4.53 -9.31 -18.27
CA TYR A 185 3.30 -8.50 -18.29
C TYR A 185 3.27 -7.51 -19.46
N VAL A 186 4.37 -6.79 -19.72
CA VAL A 186 4.47 -5.84 -20.85
C VAL A 186 4.33 -6.57 -22.20
N THR A 187 4.94 -7.75 -22.33
CA THR A 187 4.83 -8.55 -23.56
C THR A 187 3.40 -9.04 -23.76
N GLU A 188 2.74 -9.55 -22.73
CA GLU A 188 1.34 -9.97 -22.78
C GLU A 188 0.41 -8.78 -23.09
N ALA A 189 0.65 -7.62 -22.46
CA ALA A 189 -0.14 -6.42 -22.71
C ALA A 189 0.03 -5.87 -24.14
N ARG A 190 1.21 -6.02 -24.74
CA ARG A 190 1.43 -5.64 -26.15
C ARG A 190 0.77 -6.59 -27.11
N ASN A 191 0.74 -7.89 -26.81
CA ASN A 191 0.08 -8.89 -27.64
C ASN A 191 -1.45 -8.75 -27.59
N ASN A 192 -2.02 -8.57 -26.40
CA ASN A 192 -3.47 -8.47 -26.17
C ASN A 192 -3.83 -7.17 -25.39
N PRO A 193 -3.74 -6.00 -26.03
CA PRO A 193 -3.84 -4.72 -25.32
C PRO A 193 -5.22 -4.47 -24.71
N ARG A 194 -6.29 -4.87 -25.38
CA ARG A 194 -7.67 -4.68 -24.87
C ARG A 194 -7.97 -5.57 -23.66
N GLU A 195 -7.51 -6.81 -23.66
CA GLU A 195 -7.68 -7.72 -22.52
C GLU A 195 -6.86 -7.26 -21.32
N ALA A 196 -5.63 -6.81 -21.54
CA ALA A 196 -4.78 -6.26 -20.51
C ALA A 196 -5.41 -5.00 -19.86
N TRP A 197 -6.00 -4.13 -20.66
CA TRP A 197 -6.72 -2.95 -20.19
C TRP A 197 -7.93 -3.31 -19.33
N GLN A 198 -8.76 -4.23 -19.80
CA GLN A 198 -9.92 -4.73 -19.03
C GLN A 198 -9.48 -5.42 -17.73
N GLY A 199 -8.39 -6.19 -17.77
CA GLY A 199 -7.81 -6.80 -16.59
C GLY A 199 -7.37 -5.77 -15.55
N LYS A 200 -6.74 -4.68 -15.99
CA LYS A 200 -6.36 -3.55 -15.13
C LYS A 200 -7.57 -2.87 -14.50
N ILE A 201 -8.61 -2.61 -15.27
CA ILE A 201 -9.86 -2.01 -14.76
C ILE A 201 -10.49 -2.92 -13.70
N LYS A 202 -10.64 -4.22 -13.99
CA LYS A 202 -11.19 -5.21 -13.04
C LYS A 202 -10.38 -5.26 -11.74
N GLN A 203 -9.06 -5.22 -11.83
CA GLN A 203 -8.19 -5.17 -10.66
C GLN A 203 -8.43 -3.92 -9.82
N LEU A 204 -8.55 -2.75 -10.44
CA LEU A 204 -8.81 -1.48 -9.74
C LEU A 204 -10.22 -1.46 -9.11
N GLN A 205 -11.21 -2.05 -9.78
CA GLN A 205 -12.58 -2.18 -9.25
C GLN A 205 -12.62 -3.07 -7.99
N SER A 206 -11.78 -4.11 -7.92
CA SER A 206 -11.69 -4.99 -6.74
C SER A 206 -11.01 -4.34 -5.53
N MET A 207 -10.30 -3.23 -5.72
CA MET A 207 -9.62 -2.50 -4.65
C MET A 207 -10.59 -1.60 -3.87
N GLN A 208 -10.28 -1.36 -2.59
CA GLN A 208 -11.06 -0.42 -1.77
C GLN A 208 -11.01 1.00 -2.34
N ALA A 209 -12.08 1.78 -2.15
CA ALA A 209 -12.16 3.15 -2.65
C ALA A 209 -11.06 4.08 -2.11
N SER A 210 -10.56 3.82 -0.91
CA SER A 210 -9.46 4.56 -0.29
C SER A 210 -8.06 4.18 -0.79
N HIS A 211 -7.94 3.15 -1.66
CA HIS A 211 -6.63 2.72 -2.15
C HIS A 211 -5.99 3.79 -3.05
N PRO A 212 -4.71 4.17 -2.84
CA PRO A 212 -4.08 5.29 -3.54
C PRO A 212 -4.02 5.09 -5.06
N GLU A 213 -3.84 3.86 -5.55
CA GLU A 213 -3.82 3.58 -7.00
C GLU A 213 -5.19 3.79 -7.64
N ARG A 214 -6.27 3.47 -6.94
CA ARG A 214 -7.63 3.73 -7.40
C ARG A 214 -7.91 5.23 -7.46
N GLN A 215 -7.47 5.99 -6.47
CA GLN A 215 -7.63 7.46 -6.44
C GLN A 215 -6.88 8.13 -7.60
N VAL A 216 -5.62 7.73 -7.84
CA VAL A 216 -4.83 8.23 -8.98
C VAL A 216 -5.52 7.92 -10.31
N PHE A 217 -6.14 6.76 -10.44
CA PHE A 217 -6.87 6.41 -11.66
C PHE A 217 -8.16 7.23 -11.83
N VAL A 218 -8.89 7.49 -10.76
CA VAL A 218 -10.05 8.41 -10.77
C VAL A 218 -9.63 9.83 -11.16
N GLU A 219 -8.53 10.33 -10.63
CA GLU A 219 -7.98 11.63 -11.02
C GLU A 219 -7.60 11.66 -12.52
N LEU A 220 -7.04 10.58 -13.05
CA LEU A 220 -6.74 10.44 -14.46
C LEU A 220 -8.02 10.50 -15.32
N ILE A 221 -9.08 9.77 -14.94
CA ILE A 221 -10.38 9.82 -15.63
C ILE A 221 -10.94 11.25 -15.63
N ASN A 222 -10.93 11.91 -14.48
CA ASN A 222 -11.43 13.28 -14.36
C ASN A 222 -10.61 14.27 -15.21
N HIS A 223 -9.30 14.11 -15.26
CA HIS A 223 -8.43 14.92 -16.10
C HIS A 223 -8.73 14.71 -17.60
N ASN A 224 -8.86 13.46 -18.04
CA ASN A 224 -9.21 13.14 -19.42
C ASN A 224 -10.60 13.67 -19.79
N ASN A 225 -11.59 13.52 -18.91
CA ASN A 225 -12.93 14.06 -19.12
C ASN A 225 -12.91 15.57 -19.29
N LYS A 226 -12.11 16.28 -18.47
CA LYS A 226 -11.93 17.73 -18.58
C LYS A 226 -11.30 18.13 -19.92
N GLN A 227 -10.25 17.42 -20.34
CA GLN A 227 -9.63 17.65 -21.66
C GLN A 227 -10.62 17.40 -22.82
N LEU A 228 -11.45 16.35 -22.71
CA LEU A 228 -12.49 16.06 -23.71
C LEU A 228 -13.55 17.16 -23.74
N ASP A 229 -13.94 17.71 -22.58
CA ASP A 229 -14.87 18.83 -22.51
C ASP A 229 -14.28 20.12 -23.11
N GLU A 230 -13.02 20.41 -22.86
CA GLU A 230 -12.32 21.54 -23.46
C GLU A 230 -12.25 21.39 -25.00
N LYS A 231 -11.90 20.21 -25.50
CA LYS A 231 -11.90 19.90 -26.95
C LYS A 231 -13.30 20.00 -27.54
N LYS A 232 -14.33 19.48 -26.85
CA LYS A 232 -15.73 19.57 -27.26
C LYS A 232 -16.16 21.03 -27.41
N LEU A 233 -15.86 21.86 -26.42
CA LEU A 233 -16.19 23.30 -26.46
C LEU A 233 -15.43 24.05 -27.56
N ALA A 234 -14.16 23.71 -27.79
CA ALA A 234 -13.35 24.30 -28.85
C ALA A 234 -13.93 23.96 -30.24
N VAL A 235 -14.30 22.69 -30.47
CA VAL A 235 -14.91 22.24 -31.71
C VAL A 235 -16.28 22.89 -31.94
N LEU A 236 -17.14 22.92 -30.91
CA LEU A 236 -18.46 23.58 -31.02
C LEU A 236 -18.36 25.08 -31.33
N LYS A 237 -17.35 25.78 -30.77
CA LYS A 237 -17.09 27.19 -31.08
C LYS A 237 -16.56 27.44 -32.49
N SER A 238 -15.81 26.51 -33.05
CA SER A 238 -15.22 26.58 -34.39
C SER A 238 -16.13 26.01 -35.49
N THR A 239 -17.29 25.46 -35.12
CA THR A 239 -18.21 24.83 -36.06
C THR A 239 -19.23 25.84 -36.54
N ASP A 240 -19.00 26.32 -37.75
CA ASP A 240 -19.91 27.17 -38.51
C ASP A 240 -20.43 26.42 -39.76
N LYS A 241 -21.46 26.96 -40.41
CA LYS A 241 -21.99 26.43 -41.68
C LYS A 241 -20.89 26.25 -42.73
N GLU A 242 -19.95 27.20 -42.73
CA GLU A 242 -18.80 27.20 -43.62
C GLU A 242 -17.87 26.02 -43.33
N SER A 243 -17.54 25.81 -42.05
CA SER A 243 -16.67 24.70 -41.60
C SER A 243 -17.31 23.34 -41.86
N LEU A 244 -18.62 23.19 -41.67
CA LEU A 244 -19.34 21.95 -41.96
C LEU A 244 -19.33 21.67 -43.46
N LEU A 245 -19.64 22.65 -44.30
CA LEU A 245 -19.60 22.48 -45.74
C LEU A 245 -18.18 22.18 -46.26
N CYS A 246 -17.19 22.87 -45.70
CA CYS A 246 -15.78 22.58 -46.01
C CYS A 246 -15.38 21.11 -45.73
N LYS A 247 -15.79 20.59 -44.54
CA LYS A 247 -15.56 19.17 -44.21
C LYS A 247 -16.23 18.17 -45.16
N VAL A 248 -17.47 18.52 -45.58
CA VAL A 248 -18.20 17.70 -46.58
C VAL A 248 -17.47 17.71 -47.92
N LEU A 249 -17.06 18.88 -48.42
CA LEU A 249 -16.34 19.02 -49.67
C LEU A 249 -14.96 18.38 -49.63
N ALA A 250 -14.23 18.50 -48.52
CA ALA A 250 -12.94 17.84 -48.33
C ALA A 250 -13.07 16.31 -48.32
N ALA A 251 -14.04 15.75 -47.60
CA ALA A 251 -14.30 14.32 -47.56
C ALA A 251 -14.71 13.77 -48.93
N ALA A 252 -15.45 14.53 -49.73
CA ALA A 252 -15.80 14.15 -51.11
C ALA A 252 -14.57 14.13 -52.01
N ARG A 253 -13.67 15.10 -51.93
CA ARG A 253 -12.44 15.17 -52.72
C ARG A 253 -11.44 14.03 -52.44
N GLU A 254 -11.33 13.64 -51.15
CA GLU A 254 -10.46 12.50 -50.78
C GLU A 254 -10.91 11.19 -51.41
N HIS A 255 -12.18 11.06 -51.79
CA HIS A 255 -12.74 9.86 -52.37
C HIS A 255 -13.01 9.90 -53.90
N ASP A 256 -12.75 11.07 -54.53
CA ASP A 256 -13.04 11.28 -55.96
C ASP A 256 -12.18 10.42 -56.95
N GLY A 257 -11.31 9.57 -56.42
CA GLY A 257 -10.39 8.75 -57.25
C GLY A 257 -10.75 7.28 -57.45
N GLU A 258 -11.55 6.61 -56.63
CA GLU A 258 -11.63 5.14 -56.69
C GLU A 258 -13.02 4.49 -56.49
N LYS A 259 -14.05 5.16 -55.94
CA LYS A 259 -15.38 4.56 -55.70
C LYS A 259 -16.50 5.62 -55.76
N SER A 260 -17.71 5.19 -56.16
CA SER A 260 -18.91 6.03 -56.09
C SER A 260 -19.08 6.58 -54.67
N ILE A 261 -19.16 7.92 -54.53
CA ILE A 261 -19.38 8.61 -53.26
C ILE A 261 -20.69 8.10 -52.61
N SER A 262 -20.62 7.66 -51.38
CA SER A 262 -21.75 7.13 -50.61
C SER A 262 -21.90 7.83 -49.27
N ALA A 263 -23.02 7.65 -48.60
CA ALA A 263 -23.22 8.22 -47.25
C ALA A 263 -22.13 7.82 -46.26
N ALA A 264 -21.43 6.70 -46.46
CA ALA A 264 -20.33 6.25 -45.62
C ALA A 264 -19.09 7.17 -45.73
N THR A 265 -18.88 7.86 -46.82
CA THR A 265 -17.80 8.84 -47.03
C THR A 265 -17.89 10.02 -46.06
N PHE A 266 -19.09 10.42 -45.69
CA PHE A 266 -19.33 11.54 -44.78
C PHE A 266 -19.39 11.16 -43.29
N ARG A 267 -19.02 9.93 -42.95
CA ARG A 267 -19.06 9.42 -41.57
C ARG A 267 -18.11 10.17 -40.64
N THR A 268 -16.99 10.64 -41.15
CA THR A 268 -16.05 11.48 -40.39
C THR A 268 -16.60 12.89 -40.17
N ALA A 269 -17.23 13.49 -41.17
CA ALA A 269 -17.85 14.79 -41.04
C ALA A 269 -19.09 14.81 -40.14
N SER A 270 -19.81 13.66 -40.04
CA SER A 270 -20.98 13.49 -39.18
C SER A 270 -20.63 12.95 -37.76
N TYR A 271 -19.37 12.85 -37.37
CA TYR A 271 -18.95 12.30 -36.08
C TYR A 271 -19.54 10.90 -35.78
N GLY A 272 -19.79 10.10 -36.81
CA GLY A 272 -20.29 8.74 -36.71
C GLY A 272 -21.81 8.60 -36.72
N ASP A 273 -22.55 9.68 -36.75
CA ASP A 273 -24.02 9.67 -36.88
C ASP A 273 -24.43 9.29 -38.30
N ALA A 274 -25.18 8.19 -38.43
CA ALA A 274 -25.57 7.66 -39.71
C ALA A 274 -26.71 8.45 -40.41
N GLU A 275 -27.61 9.06 -39.63
CA GLU A 275 -28.69 9.88 -40.17
C GLU A 275 -28.15 11.23 -40.68
N LEU A 276 -27.27 11.84 -39.90
CA LEU A 276 -26.58 13.05 -40.31
C LEU A 276 -25.71 12.78 -41.56
N ALA A 277 -25.00 11.65 -41.63
CA ALA A 277 -24.20 11.28 -42.80
C ALA A 277 -25.05 11.15 -44.07
N LYS A 278 -26.26 10.61 -43.97
CA LYS A 278 -27.20 10.52 -45.12
C LYS A 278 -27.68 11.92 -45.55
N ALA A 279 -28.03 12.76 -44.58
CA ALA A 279 -28.46 14.13 -44.87
C ALA A 279 -27.34 14.99 -45.53
N LEU A 280 -26.11 14.85 -45.06
CA LEU A 280 -24.95 15.50 -45.67
C LEU A 280 -24.66 14.96 -47.08
N PHE A 281 -24.90 13.68 -47.34
CA PHE A 281 -24.80 13.08 -48.68
C PHE A 281 -25.87 13.63 -49.63
N GLU A 282 -27.11 13.85 -49.16
CA GLU A 282 -28.16 14.49 -49.97
C GLU A 282 -27.83 15.94 -50.34
N ILE A 283 -27.28 16.70 -49.40
CA ILE A 283 -26.78 18.04 -49.68
C ILE A 283 -25.67 18.01 -50.72
N TYR A 284 -24.69 17.09 -50.58
CA TYR A 284 -23.62 16.95 -51.58
C TYR A 284 -24.18 16.62 -52.97
N LYS A 285 -25.16 15.72 -53.05
CA LYS A 285 -25.83 15.34 -54.30
C LYS A 285 -26.64 16.50 -54.93
N THR A 286 -27.23 17.36 -54.09
CA THR A 286 -27.89 18.57 -54.61
C THR A 286 -26.89 19.61 -55.11
N LEU A 287 -25.73 19.73 -54.47
CA LEU A 287 -24.63 20.58 -54.96
C LEU A 287 -24.03 20.07 -56.25
N GLU A 288 -23.86 18.75 -56.41
CA GLU A 288 -23.40 18.12 -57.64
C GLU A 288 -24.38 18.37 -58.80
N LYS A 289 -25.68 18.20 -58.57
CA LYS A 289 -26.74 18.49 -59.55
C LYS A 289 -26.86 19.95 -59.89
N SER A 290 -26.35 20.84 -59.10
CA SER A 290 -26.37 22.30 -59.36
C SER A 290 -25.24 22.73 -60.30
N GLU A 291 -24.32 21.85 -60.68
CA GLU A 291 -23.09 22.10 -61.44
C GLU A 291 -22.12 23.11 -60.80
N ALA A 292 -22.42 23.59 -59.60
CA ALA A 292 -21.60 24.54 -58.87
C ALA A 292 -20.21 23.99 -58.57
N LEU A 293 -20.10 22.67 -58.33
CA LEU A 293 -18.84 22.02 -58.06
C LEU A 293 -17.92 21.94 -59.26
N LYS A 294 -18.51 21.82 -60.46
CA LYS A 294 -17.74 21.80 -61.72
C LYS A 294 -17.10 23.15 -62.06
N ILE A 295 -17.80 24.24 -61.77
CA ILE A 295 -17.33 25.62 -62.04
C ILE A 295 -16.22 26.00 -61.03
N LEU A 296 -16.23 25.43 -59.82
CA LEU A 296 -15.33 25.74 -58.74
C LEU A 296 -14.22 24.73 -58.48
N GLN A 297 -13.95 23.81 -59.46
CA GLN A 297 -12.99 22.70 -59.32
C GLN A 297 -11.57 23.16 -58.95
N ASP A 298 -11.15 24.32 -59.51
CA ASP A 298 -9.79 24.87 -59.29
C ASP A 298 -9.56 25.52 -57.91
N LYS A 299 -10.63 25.73 -57.14
CA LYS A 299 -10.55 26.39 -55.84
C LYS A 299 -10.43 25.40 -54.67
N THR A 300 -9.87 25.86 -53.53
CA THR A 300 -9.77 25.05 -52.34
C THR A 300 -11.16 24.77 -51.75
N ALA A 301 -11.30 23.70 -50.91
CA ALA A 301 -12.60 23.37 -50.29
C ALA A 301 -13.15 24.49 -49.40
N GLU A 302 -12.28 25.29 -48.79
CA GLU A 302 -12.64 26.43 -47.99
C GLU A 302 -13.18 27.60 -48.84
N GLU A 303 -12.50 27.89 -49.93
CA GLU A 303 -12.95 28.93 -50.87
C GLU A 303 -14.27 28.55 -51.54
N GLN A 304 -14.45 27.29 -51.90
CA GLN A 304 -15.71 26.78 -52.41
C GLN A 304 -16.85 26.92 -51.41
N ALA A 305 -16.61 26.58 -50.15
CA ALA A 305 -17.61 26.70 -49.09
C ALA A 305 -18.02 28.17 -48.88
N LYS A 306 -17.07 29.10 -48.96
CA LYS A 306 -17.36 30.56 -48.86
C LYS A 306 -18.22 31.05 -50.01
N ILE A 307 -17.86 30.69 -51.25
CA ILE A 307 -18.58 31.12 -52.46
C ILE A 307 -20.00 30.54 -52.48
N ILE A 308 -20.16 29.27 -52.07
CA ILE A 308 -21.46 28.60 -52.00
C ILE A 308 -22.38 29.26 -50.98
N LEU A 309 -21.84 29.71 -49.86
CA LEU A 309 -22.61 30.39 -48.80
C LEU A 309 -22.83 31.87 -49.05
N ASP A 310 -21.95 32.53 -49.82
CA ASP A 310 -22.06 33.94 -50.13
C ASP A 310 -22.99 34.12 -51.33
N SER A 311 -24.20 34.61 -51.07
CA SER A 311 -25.24 34.86 -52.07
C SER A 311 -24.91 36.02 -53.03
N ALA A 312 -23.85 36.79 -52.76
CA ALA A 312 -23.45 37.95 -53.57
C ALA A 312 -22.30 37.67 -54.59
N ALA A 313 -21.74 36.43 -54.54
CA ALA A 313 -20.61 36.05 -55.38
C ALA A 313 -20.92 36.23 -56.90
N PRO A 314 -20.10 36.98 -57.67
CA PRO A 314 -20.34 37.30 -59.07
C PRO A 314 -20.21 36.10 -60.02
N GLU A 315 -19.61 35.01 -59.52
CA GLU A 315 -19.30 33.82 -60.30
C GLU A 315 -20.49 32.85 -60.47
N VAL A 316 -21.64 33.11 -59.82
CA VAL A 316 -22.80 32.22 -59.75
C VAL A 316 -24.02 32.82 -60.47
N SER A 317 -24.64 32.06 -61.37
CA SER A 317 -25.85 32.52 -62.09
C SER A 317 -27.06 32.60 -61.15
N ASP A 318 -28.03 33.45 -61.46
CA ASP A 318 -29.21 33.72 -60.58
C ASP A 318 -30.07 32.43 -60.35
N ALA A 319 -30.16 31.56 -61.34
CA ALA A 319 -30.81 30.24 -61.18
C ALA A 319 -30.09 29.33 -60.20
N MET A 320 -28.74 29.35 -60.17
CA MET A 320 -27.90 28.65 -59.23
C MET A 320 -28.04 29.25 -57.83
N LYS A 321 -28.08 30.58 -57.67
CA LYS A 321 -28.27 31.25 -56.40
C LYS A 321 -29.53 30.80 -55.66
N LYS A 322 -30.61 30.51 -56.37
CA LYS A 322 -31.85 30.00 -55.79
C LYS A 322 -31.68 28.59 -55.20
N LYS A 323 -30.97 27.69 -55.92
CA LYS A 323 -30.67 26.32 -55.47
C LYS A 323 -29.68 26.33 -54.31
N LEU A 324 -28.67 27.21 -54.31
CA LEU A 324 -27.70 27.35 -53.22
C LEU A 324 -28.33 27.92 -51.94
N ARG A 325 -29.36 28.79 -52.03
CA ARG A 325 -30.11 29.24 -50.89
C ARG A 325 -30.88 28.11 -50.21
N THR A 326 -31.44 27.15 -50.94
CA THR A 326 -32.09 25.97 -50.33
C THR A 326 -31.08 25.08 -49.61
N THR A 327 -29.92 24.82 -50.18
CA THR A 327 -28.85 24.06 -49.50
C THR A 327 -28.30 24.77 -48.28
N THR A 328 -28.19 26.11 -48.29
CA THR A 328 -27.77 26.92 -47.12
C THR A 328 -28.81 26.87 -45.98
N SER A 329 -30.11 26.80 -46.35
CA SER A 329 -31.20 26.66 -45.37
C SER A 329 -31.20 25.25 -44.77
N GLU A 330 -31.02 24.20 -45.59
CA GLU A 330 -30.90 22.81 -45.14
C GLU A 330 -29.69 22.62 -44.25
N LEU A 331 -28.51 23.15 -44.59
CA LEU A 331 -27.33 23.17 -43.73
C LEU A 331 -27.62 23.85 -42.40
N GLY A 332 -28.38 24.96 -42.40
CA GLY A 332 -28.79 25.62 -41.17
C GLY A 332 -29.66 24.79 -40.26
N ALA A 333 -30.55 23.96 -40.82
CA ALA A 333 -31.37 23.02 -40.06
C ALA A 333 -30.54 21.84 -39.50
N LEU A 334 -29.52 21.41 -40.24
CA LEU A 334 -28.65 20.30 -39.81
C LEU A 334 -27.59 20.70 -38.76
N MET A 335 -27.33 22.01 -38.58
CA MET A 335 -26.37 22.49 -37.59
C MET A 335 -26.72 22.01 -36.17
N GLN A 336 -27.98 22.02 -35.79
CA GLN A 336 -28.39 21.55 -34.45
C GLN A 336 -28.15 20.04 -34.29
N GLN A 337 -28.40 19.24 -35.34
CA GLN A 337 -28.13 17.80 -35.33
C GLN A 337 -26.63 17.53 -35.30
N HIS A 338 -25.85 18.32 -36.03
CA HIS A 338 -24.40 18.24 -36.02
C HIS A 338 -23.80 18.56 -34.64
N ASP A 339 -24.30 19.61 -33.99
CA ASP A 339 -23.90 19.93 -32.61
C ASP A 339 -24.28 18.83 -31.61
N ALA A 340 -25.44 18.20 -31.80
CA ALA A 340 -25.86 17.06 -31.01
C ALA A 340 -24.93 15.83 -31.22
N ALA A 341 -24.59 15.58 -32.49
CA ALA A 341 -23.66 14.51 -32.86
C ALA A 341 -22.25 14.72 -32.27
N ILE A 342 -21.74 15.95 -32.29
CA ILE A 342 -20.48 16.33 -31.64
C ILE A 342 -20.54 16.04 -30.15
N ARG A 343 -21.62 16.49 -29.48
CA ARG A 343 -21.79 16.24 -28.04
C ARG A 343 -21.84 14.74 -27.74
N ALA A 344 -22.64 13.99 -28.45
CA ALA A 344 -22.76 12.54 -28.29
C ALA A 344 -21.42 11.81 -28.52
N PHE A 345 -20.63 12.23 -29.50
CA PHE A 345 -19.32 11.66 -29.80
C PHE A 345 -18.31 11.89 -28.68
N TYR A 346 -18.22 13.10 -28.13
CA TYR A 346 -17.31 13.40 -27.04
C TYR A 346 -17.79 12.83 -25.71
N ASP A 347 -19.10 12.86 -25.45
CA ASP A 347 -19.67 12.28 -24.22
C ASP A 347 -19.57 10.74 -24.19
N GLY A 348 -19.67 10.07 -25.34
CA GLY A 348 -19.42 8.63 -25.47
C GLY A 348 -17.96 8.21 -25.26
N LYS A 349 -17.01 9.15 -25.31
CA LYS A 349 -15.59 8.90 -25.00
C LYS A 349 -15.22 9.18 -23.54
N LYS A 350 -16.13 9.77 -22.77
CA LYS A 350 -15.90 10.02 -21.34
C LYS A 350 -15.90 8.73 -20.56
N GLY A 351 -15.00 8.67 -19.59
CA GLY A 351 -14.98 7.60 -18.60
C GLY A 351 -15.86 7.94 -17.40
N ASP A 352 -16.44 6.90 -16.78
CA ASP A 352 -17.21 7.05 -15.55
C ASP A 352 -16.29 6.85 -14.32
N PRO A 353 -16.10 7.86 -13.48
CA PRO A 353 -15.26 7.74 -12.28
C PRO A 353 -15.88 6.81 -11.21
N ALA A 354 -17.19 6.53 -11.24
CA ALA A 354 -17.85 5.65 -10.28
C ALA A 354 -17.62 4.17 -10.61
N THR A 355 -17.79 3.78 -11.87
CA THR A 355 -17.59 2.41 -12.36
C THR A 355 -16.13 2.14 -12.74
N LEU A 356 -15.28 3.19 -12.82
CA LEU A 356 -13.90 3.13 -13.32
C LEU A 356 -13.83 2.68 -14.79
N GLU A 357 -14.93 2.77 -15.53
CA GLU A 357 -14.93 2.46 -16.95
C GLU A 357 -14.33 3.62 -17.73
N MET A 358 -13.33 3.30 -18.50
CA MET A 358 -12.66 4.23 -19.40
C MET A 358 -12.46 3.53 -20.76
N PRO A 359 -12.77 4.19 -21.86
CA PRO A 359 -12.44 3.66 -23.18
C PRO A 359 -10.97 3.29 -23.28
N TYR A 360 -10.68 2.26 -24.07
CA TYR A 360 -9.30 1.82 -24.29
C TYR A 360 -8.46 2.94 -24.90
N ASP A 361 -7.35 3.23 -24.26
CA ASP A 361 -6.34 4.18 -24.71
C ASP A 361 -5.13 3.40 -25.28
N SER A 362 -4.82 3.62 -26.57
CA SER A 362 -3.67 3.01 -27.22
C SER A 362 -2.33 3.52 -26.69
N GLU A 363 -2.26 4.79 -26.28
CA GLU A 363 -1.05 5.42 -25.76
C GLU A 363 -0.58 4.76 -24.45
N TRP A 364 -1.52 4.19 -23.67
CA TRP A 364 -1.18 3.47 -22.46
C TRP A 364 -0.26 2.26 -22.72
N VAL A 365 -0.53 1.46 -23.76
CA VAL A 365 0.31 0.30 -24.08
C VAL A 365 1.67 0.73 -24.62
N GLU A 366 1.72 1.81 -25.40
CA GLU A 366 2.97 2.38 -25.90
C GLU A 366 3.84 2.94 -24.77
N SER A 367 3.21 3.44 -23.71
CA SER A 367 3.91 3.93 -22.51
C SER A 367 4.59 2.81 -21.72
N LEU A 368 4.17 1.55 -21.88
CA LEU A 368 4.74 0.40 -21.19
C LEU A 368 6.08 0.02 -21.82
N ARG A 369 7.18 0.33 -21.11
CA ARG A 369 8.53 0.01 -21.56
C ARG A 369 9.06 -1.25 -20.89
N LEU A 370 9.77 -2.08 -21.66
CA LEU A 370 10.51 -3.22 -21.13
C LEU A 370 11.69 -2.74 -20.29
N HIS A 371 11.89 -3.38 -19.16
CA HIS A 371 13.06 -3.09 -18.31
C HIS A 371 14.28 -3.87 -18.81
N PRO A 372 15.47 -3.25 -18.94
CA PRO A 372 16.68 -3.95 -19.33
C PRO A 372 17.08 -5.00 -18.28
N GLN A 373 17.78 -6.04 -18.73
CA GLN A 373 18.28 -7.07 -17.82
C GLN A 373 19.41 -6.53 -16.93
N LEU A 374 19.41 -6.93 -15.66
CA LEU A 374 20.41 -6.49 -14.68
C LEU A 374 21.74 -7.25 -14.88
N LYS A 375 22.81 -6.53 -15.05
CA LYS A 375 24.19 -7.05 -15.03
C LYS A 375 24.65 -7.23 -13.59
N THR A 376 24.43 -8.41 -13.01
CA THR A 376 24.61 -8.68 -11.58
C THR A 376 26.04 -8.51 -11.10
N LYS A 377 27.03 -8.83 -11.92
CA LYS A 377 28.45 -8.75 -11.54
C LYS A 377 28.86 -7.31 -11.27
N GLU A 378 28.57 -6.40 -12.20
CA GLU A 378 28.86 -4.97 -12.09
C GLU A 378 28.12 -4.30 -10.92
N LEU A 379 26.86 -4.72 -10.68
CA LEU A 379 26.02 -4.16 -9.61
C LEU A 379 26.38 -4.68 -8.20
N LEU A 380 27.08 -5.80 -8.09
CA LEU A 380 27.61 -6.28 -6.80
C LEU A 380 28.82 -5.48 -6.34
N GLU A 381 29.60 -4.94 -7.26
CA GLU A 381 30.78 -4.11 -6.97
C GLU A 381 30.37 -2.70 -6.52
N ASP A 382 29.32 -2.13 -7.12
CA ASP A 382 28.81 -0.81 -6.76
C ASP A 382 27.38 -0.85 -6.20
N PRO A 383 27.22 -0.81 -4.86
CA PRO A 383 25.89 -0.79 -4.22
C PRO A 383 25.10 0.49 -4.49
N ALA A 384 25.73 1.61 -4.83
CA ALA A 384 25.04 2.85 -5.16
C ALA A 384 24.41 2.77 -6.56
N ALA A 385 25.11 2.20 -7.54
CA ALA A 385 24.58 1.90 -8.87
C ALA A 385 23.43 0.87 -8.79
N ALA A 386 23.56 -0.15 -7.96
CA ALA A 386 22.51 -1.14 -7.73
C ALA A 386 21.18 -0.52 -7.25
N GLN A 387 21.24 0.56 -6.46
CA GLN A 387 20.05 1.26 -5.97
C GLN A 387 19.27 1.96 -7.09
N LYS A 388 19.94 2.41 -8.12
CA LYS A 388 19.35 3.14 -9.26
C LYS A 388 19.02 2.24 -10.45
N ALA A 389 19.51 1.01 -10.47
CA ALA A 389 19.44 0.11 -11.62
C ALA A 389 18.02 -0.39 -11.94
N VAL A 390 17.10 -0.36 -11.00
CA VAL A 390 15.71 -0.82 -11.21
C VAL A 390 14.76 0.35 -11.05
N ASN A 391 13.94 0.55 -12.05
CA ASN A 391 12.90 1.57 -12.08
C ASN A 391 11.59 0.92 -12.60
N LEU A 392 10.83 0.33 -11.68
CA LEU A 392 9.54 -0.28 -11.98
C LEU A 392 8.41 0.64 -11.53
N PRO A 393 7.32 0.80 -12.28
CA PRO A 393 6.24 1.76 -12.01
C PRO A 393 5.59 1.61 -10.64
N TRP A 394 5.44 0.37 -10.14
CA TRP A 394 4.85 0.09 -8.82
C TRP A 394 5.86 0.10 -7.68
N GLN A 395 7.16 0.18 -7.98
CA GLN A 395 8.22 0.07 -7.00
C GLN A 395 8.46 1.40 -6.28
N LYS A 396 7.46 1.86 -5.53
CA LYS A 396 7.62 3.02 -4.62
C LYS A 396 8.66 2.74 -3.53
N TRP A 397 8.97 1.46 -3.28
CA TRP A 397 9.80 0.96 -2.18
C TRP A 397 10.79 -0.07 -2.69
N PRO A 398 11.93 0.36 -3.24
CA PRO A 398 12.95 -0.60 -3.66
C PRO A 398 13.52 -1.33 -2.44
N TYR A 399 13.49 -2.63 -2.47
CA TYR A 399 14.08 -3.49 -1.44
C TYR A 399 15.54 -3.08 -1.20
N GLY A 400 15.84 -2.62 0.04
CA GLY A 400 17.20 -2.26 0.44
C GLY A 400 17.81 -1.04 -0.21
N ARG A 401 17.08 -0.31 -1.06
CA ARG A 401 17.64 0.78 -1.87
C ARG A 401 17.66 2.14 -1.19
N GLN A 402 16.77 2.36 -0.23
CA GLN A 402 16.73 3.62 0.49
C GLN A 402 17.63 3.55 1.72
N ASN A 403 18.60 4.44 1.79
CA ASN A 403 19.57 4.57 2.85
C ASN A 403 20.35 3.26 3.15
N PRO A 404 21.45 2.98 2.40
CA PRO A 404 22.24 1.76 2.55
C PRO A 404 22.89 1.62 3.93
N ASN A 405 23.08 2.71 4.67
CA ASN A 405 23.73 2.71 5.98
C ASN A 405 22.81 2.25 7.13
N LYS A 406 21.47 2.16 6.90
CA LYS A 406 20.53 1.69 7.91
C LYS A 406 20.28 0.17 7.79
N PRO A 407 20.26 -0.60 8.89
CA PRO A 407 20.05 -2.06 8.87
C PRO A 407 18.59 -2.47 8.66
N TYR A 408 17.66 -1.53 8.56
CA TYR A 408 16.23 -1.72 8.34
C TYR A 408 15.75 -1.02 7.06
N PHE A 409 14.57 -1.39 6.57
CA PHE A 409 13.98 -0.72 5.40
C PHE A 409 13.62 0.73 5.68
N THR A 410 13.92 1.60 4.73
CA THR A 410 13.47 2.99 4.69
C THR A 410 12.71 3.24 3.40
N PRO A 411 11.47 3.72 3.49
CA PRO A 411 10.70 4.03 4.71
C PRO A 411 10.43 2.78 5.53
N TRP A 412 10.18 2.98 6.82
CA TRP A 412 10.08 1.91 7.80
C TRP A 412 8.95 0.91 7.46
N LYS A 413 9.27 -0.38 7.54
CA LYS A 413 8.33 -1.49 7.37
C LYS A 413 8.43 -2.41 8.59
N PRO A 414 7.29 -2.74 9.26
CA PRO A 414 7.31 -3.62 10.41
C PRO A 414 7.77 -5.03 10.02
N ARG A 415 8.46 -5.71 10.94
CA ARG A 415 8.82 -7.12 10.74
C ARG A 415 7.57 -7.99 10.75
N PRO A 416 7.54 -9.08 9.98
CA PRO A 416 6.45 -10.04 10.03
C PRO A 416 6.34 -10.70 11.41
N PHE A 417 5.14 -11.13 11.78
CA PHE A 417 4.84 -11.83 13.04
C PHE A 417 5.06 -10.99 14.32
N LEU A 418 5.02 -9.67 14.22
CA LEU A 418 5.11 -8.79 15.39
C LEU A 418 3.82 -8.79 16.23
N ALA A 419 2.66 -8.81 15.57
CA ALA A 419 1.36 -8.70 16.21
C ALA A 419 1.08 -9.70 17.34
N PRO A 420 1.44 -11.00 17.25
CA PRO A 420 1.24 -11.96 18.33
C PRO A 420 1.98 -11.64 19.63
N PHE A 421 3.00 -10.79 19.57
CA PHE A 421 3.79 -10.37 20.73
C PHE A 421 3.43 -8.96 21.23
N ALA A 422 2.51 -8.28 20.55
CA ALA A 422 2.11 -6.91 20.84
C ALA A 422 1.14 -6.85 22.04
N ILE A 423 1.63 -7.23 23.22
CA ILE A 423 0.89 -7.13 24.48
C ILE A 423 1.43 -5.92 25.23
N LEU A 424 0.61 -4.88 25.38
CA LEU A 424 0.97 -3.70 26.14
C LEU A 424 0.78 -3.96 27.66
N PRO A 425 1.77 -3.59 28.49
CA PRO A 425 1.68 -3.73 29.92
C PRO A 425 0.77 -2.64 30.53
N HIS A 426 0.01 -2.97 31.57
CA HIS A 426 -0.83 -1.99 32.29
C HIS A 426 -0.06 -1.04 33.22
N HIS A 427 1.16 -1.40 33.55
CA HIS A 427 2.02 -0.64 34.50
C HIS A 427 2.98 0.33 33.78
N ILE A 428 2.94 0.40 32.44
CA ILE A 428 3.75 1.30 31.62
C ILE A 428 2.85 1.98 30.59
N GLU A 429 2.88 3.29 30.55
CA GLU A 429 2.26 4.08 29.50
C GLU A 429 3.25 4.33 28.36
N VAL A 430 2.85 4.07 27.11
CA VAL A 430 3.76 4.09 25.95
C VAL A 430 3.28 5.06 24.89
N SER A 431 4.14 5.99 24.49
CA SER A 431 3.96 6.86 23.33
C SER A 431 4.89 6.42 22.20
N PHE A 432 4.35 5.69 21.22
CA PHE A 432 5.15 5.22 20.06
C PHE A 432 5.59 6.37 19.15
N LYS A 433 4.81 7.44 19.05
CA LYS A 433 5.14 8.60 18.20
C LYS A 433 6.42 9.30 18.66
N ALA A 434 6.58 9.42 19.96
CA ALA A 434 7.73 10.07 20.58
C ALA A 434 8.84 9.09 20.99
N CYS A 435 8.58 7.78 20.96
CA CYS A 435 9.47 6.73 21.49
C CYS A 435 9.78 6.94 22.98
N HIS A 436 8.79 7.39 23.74
CA HIS A 436 8.85 7.61 25.19
C HIS A 436 7.87 6.69 25.91
N ALA A 437 8.21 6.32 27.13
CA ALA A 437 7.30 5.59 28.01
C ALA A 437 7.48 6.02 29.46
N ILE A 438 6.43 5.93 30.23
CA ILE A 438 6.40 6.29 31.65
C ILE A 438 6.12 5.02 32.45
N TYR A 439 6.93 4.76 33.46
CA TYR A 439 6.71 3.68 34.40
C TYR A 439 5.74 4.17 35.48
N LEU A 440 4.49 3.69 35.46
CA LEU A 440 3.42 4.18 36.33
C LEU A 440 3.55 3.65 37.77
N ARG A 441 3.77 2.33 37.89
CA ARG A 441 3.82 1.63 39.18
C ARG A 441 4.37 0.22 39.00
N ASP A 442 4.68 -0.45 40.09
CA ASP A 442 5.02 -1.89 40.06
C ASP A 442 3.77 -2.69 39.66
N PRO A 443 3.94 -3.79 38.87
CA PRO A 443 2.82 -4.62 38.45
C PRO A 443 2.17 -5.31 39.65
N VAL A 444 0.84 -5.36 39.67
CA VAL A 444 0.05 -5.97 40.72
C VAL A 444 -0.85 -7.08 40.22
N ALA A 445 -1.23 -8.01 41.09
CA ALA A 445 -2.25 -9.00 40.80
C ALA A 445 -3.63 -8.39 41.05
N ARG A 446 -4.54 -8.58 40.11
CA ARG A 446 -5.95 -8.17 40.20
C ARG A 446 -6.87 -9.39 40.13
N PRO A 447 -8.14 -9.27 40.49
CA PRO A 447 -9.09 -10.35 40.30
C PRO A 447 -9.11 -10.86 38.86
N GLY A 448 -8.92 -12.15 38.70
CA GLY A 448 -8.92 -12.82 37.41
C GLY A 448 -7.66 -12.69 36.55
N HIS A 449 -6.74 -11.72 36.81
CA HIS A 449 -5.53 -11.58 36.02
C HIS A 449 -4.35 -10.99 36.80
N SER A 450 -3.14 -11.18 36.28
CA SER A 450 -1.91 -10.59 36.76
C SER A 450 -1.37 -9.60 35.73
N GLU A 451 -0.88 -8.45 36.18
CA GLU A 451 -0.23 -7.45 35.31
C GLU A 451 1.16 -7.93 34.80
N VAL A 452 1.73 -8.96 35.42
CA VAL A 452 2.95 -9.62 34.91
C VAL A 452 2.61 -10.48 33.72
N ILE A 453 3.12 -10.11 32.56
CA ILE A 453 2.89 -10.82 31.31
C ILE A 453 3.72 -12.10 31.28
N SER A 454 3.05 -13.23 31.32
CA SER A 454 3.69 -14.55 31.26
C SER A 454 2.94 -15.50 30.31
N PRO A 455 3.65 -16.31 29.51
CA PRO A 455 3.04 -17.31 28.66
C PRO A 455 2.64 -18.58 29.41
N PHE A 456 2.92 -18.69 30.71
CA PHE A 456 2.70 -19.89 31.51
C PHE A 456 1.49 -19.75 32.41
N PRO A 457 0.69 -20.83 32.62
CA PRO A 457 -0.47 -20.82 33.48
C PRO A 457 -0.09 -20.78 34.97
N LEU A 458 -1.08 -20.42 35.80
CA LEU A 458 -0.92 -20.29 37.27
C LEU A 458 -0.25 -21.50 37.95
N PRO A 459 -0.63 -22.78 37.66
CA PRO A 459 0.01 -23.93 38.33
C PRO A 459 1.50 -24.03 38.11
N VAL A 460 2.00 -23.54 36.99
CA VAL A 460 3.45 -23.51 36.71
C VAL A 460 4.16 -22.48 37.55
N HIS A 461 3.55 -21.29 37.70
CA HIS A 461 4.07 -20.24 38.55
C HIS A 461 4.06 -20.61 40.04
N GLU A 462 3.05 -21.36 40.51
CA GLU A 462 2.98 -21.88 41.86
C GLU A 462 4.20 -22.80 42.18
N ARG A 463 4.50 -23.74 41.28
CA ARG A 463 5.63 -24.63 41.45
C ARG A 463 6.97 -23.92 41.38
N ALA A 464 7.09 -22.92 40.51
CA ALA A 464 8.27 -22.06 40.41
C ALA A 464 8.47 -21.24 41.70
N TYR A 465 7.39 -20.63 42.22
CA TYR A 465 7.42 -19.89 43.48
C TYR A 465 7.83 -20.78 44.63
N MET A 466 7.20 -21.93 44.80
CA MET A 466 7.56 -22.94 45.85
C MET A 466 9.04 -23.36 45.78
N TYR A 467 9.64 -23.40 44.57
CA TYR A 467 11.06 -23.69 44.42
C TYR A 467 11.91 -22.56 45.04
N TYR A 468 11.61 -21.32 44.74
CA TYR A 468 12.41 -20.17 45.19
C TYR A 468 12.15 -19.80 46.64
N LEU A 469 10.93 -19.97 47.14
CA LEU A 469 10.60 -19.72 48.52
C LEU A 469 11.49 -20.57 49.49
N ARG A 470 11.79 -21.80 49.09
CA ARG A 470 12.63 -22.70 49.91
C ARG A 470 14.12 -22.43 49.79
N LYS A 471 14.58 -21.89 48.63
CA LYS A 471 16.01 -21.65 48.36
C LYS A 471 16.41 -20.19 48.30
N GLY A 472 15.48 -19.30 48.37
CA GLY A 472 15.70 -17.84 48.33
C GLY A 472 15.89 -17.20 49.71
N GLN A 473 15.98 -18.00 50.74
CA GLN A 473 16.26 -17.55 52.09
C GLN A 473 17.72 -17.84 52.48
#